data_40a1901c28a24ce856f7f0e9343c3503
#
_entry.id   40a1901c28a24ce856f7f0e9343c3503
#
_cell.length_a   1.000
_cell.length_b   1.000
_cell.length_c   1.000
_cell.angle_alpha   90.00
_cell.angle_beta   90.00
_cell.angle_gamma   90.00
#
_symmetry.space_group_name_H-M   'P 1'
#
loop_
_entity.id
_entity.type
_entity.pdbx_description
1 polymer ?
#
loop_
_entity_poly.entity_id
_entity_poly.type
_entity_poly.pdbx_seq_one_letter_code
_entity_poly.pdbx_strand_id
1 'polypeptide(L)'
;MIVVFLHGWGVRNPDYGALPEWLRERMGASVVDVWLSDYITYSDSVTMGDLVDAFERARQQNFPGVKFACVTHSTGGPLARQWLATYGVAAAEGLLTHLVMLAPPNHGSALAQLGKGRLSRMSLWFDHREPGEQILDWLELGSFESWRLNQGSLYQPLPFLFSLIGSGIDAKLYDHLNSYTGERGSDGVVRAAAANMNYNWIELKQAGPQLNVTGKQRSAASAFGILPGLSHCGPTMGILSSISLQNASHHLAAQWVERCLGVTTLEAYAQVSGELAATLEKAPDQGSMIVVRVKDGAGRPVKDFDVYLTGGPGYDPGQLPKNFFIDRQRNQITPNALTYYVDHRVFQQTRELGLRVGARPEAGPVNYLAAEFRSQEATVAAVLRAQETVMVDITLERRLDQAIFQLRRAA
;
A
#
# COMPACT_ATOMS: atom_id res chain seq x y z
N MET A 1 -24.22 -14.54 9.31
CA MET A 1 -23.10 -13.57 9.39
C MET A 1 -23.45 -12.34 8.55
N ILE A 2 -23.26 -11.14 9.06
CA ILE A 2 -23.38 -9.93 8.24
C ILE A 2 -22.09 -9.77 7.43
N VAL A 3 -22.22 -9.59 6.13
CA VAL A 3 -21.10 -9.26 5.22
C VAL A 3 -21.34 -7.85 4.69
N VAL A 4 -20.43 -6.95 4.98
CA VAL A 4 -20.46 -5.57 4.51
C VAL A 4 -19.56 -5.45 3.30
N PHE A 5 -20.10 -4.95 2.20
CA PHE A 5 -19.33 -4.57 1.03
C PHE A 5 -19.01 -3.09 1.10
N LEU A 6 -17.72 -2.79 1.14
CA LEU A 6 -17.22 -1.43 1.20
C LEU A 6 -16.46 -1.10 -0.07
N HIS A 7 -17.05 -0.21 -0.88
CA HIS A 7 -16.48 0.18 -2.14
C HIS A 7 -15.18 0.97 -2.02
N GLY A 8 -14.36 0.76 -3.03
CA GLY A 8 -13.41 1.75 -3.47
C GLY A 8 -14.15 2.95 -4.09
N TRP A 9 -13.38 3.85 -4.52
CA TRP A 9 -13.74 5.10 -5.09
C TRP A 9 -14.36 4.98 -6.50
N GLY A 10 -15.46 5.69 -6.76
CA GLY A 10 -16.08 5.82 -8.08
C GLY A 10 -16.87 4.61 -8.60
N VAL A 11 -17.14 3.62 -7.76
CA VAL A 11 -17.72 2.33 -8.14
C VAL A 11 -19.22 2.29 -7.82
N ARG A 12 -20.05 1.81 -8.74
CA ARG A 12 -21.49 1.59 -8.55
C ARG A 12 -21.81 0.13 -8.26
N ASN A 13 -23.03 -0.17 -7.81
CA ASN A 13 -23.53 -1.50 -7.49
C ASN A 13 -23.16 -2.60 -8.52
N PRO A 14 -23.22 -2.38 -9.83
CA PRO A 14 -22.86 -3.39 -10.82
C PRO A 14 -21.42 -3.88 -10.75
N ASP A 15 -20.52 -3.12 -10.11
CA ASP A 15 -19.10 -3.39 -10.13
C ASP A 15 -18.67 -4.52 -9.17
N TYR A 16 -19.55 -4.94 -8.24
CA TYR A 16 -19.35 -6.19 -7.47
C TYR A 16 -19.73 -7.45 -8.24
N GLY A 17 -20.24 -7.30 -9.45
CA GLY A 17 -20.78 -8.43 -10.18
C GLY A 17 -21.82 -9.20 -9.36
N ALA A 18 -21.83 -10.50 -9.50
CA ALA A 18 -22.74 -11.37 -8.78
C ALA A 18 -22.20 -11.83 -7.39
N LEU A 19 -21.07 -11.30 -6.91
CA LEU A 19 -20.46 -11.76 -5.65
C LEU A 19 -21.39 -11.64 -4.43
N PRO A 20 -22.13 -10.52 -4.23
CA PRO A 20 -23.08 -10.41 -3.10
C PRO A 20 -24.18 -11.48 -3.12
N GLU A 21 -24.75 -11.73 -4.30
CA GLU A 21 -25.78 -12.74 -4.49
C GLU A 21 -25.24 -14.15 -4.27
N TRP A 22 -24.07 -14.45 -4.83
CA TRP A 22 -23.35 -15.70 -4.63
C TRP A 22 -23.11 -16.01 -3.14
N LEU A 23 -22.63 -15.02 -2.38
CA LEU A 23 -22.38 -15.22 -0.94
C LEU A 23 -23.68 -15.40 -0.15
N ARG A 24 -24.76 -14.72 -0.55
CA ARG A 24 -26.08 -14.91 0.07
C ARG A 24 -26.59 -16.32 -0.13
N GLU A 25 -26.47 -16.86 -1.32
CA GLU A 25 -26.91 -18.22 -1.65
C GLU A 25 -26.04 -19.29 -0.97
N ARG A 26 -24.72 -19.11 -1.01
CA ARG A 26 -23.77 -20.11 -0.53
C ARG A 26 -23.61 -20.14 0.98
N MET A 27 -23.59 -19.01 1.63
CA MET A 27 -23.27 -18.86 3.05
C MET A 27 -24.49 -18.46 3.89
N GLY A 28 -25.64 -18.19 3.29
CA GLY A 28 -26.79 -17.63 3.99
C GLY A 28 -26.48 -16.28 4.64
N ALA A 29 -25.53 -15.52 4.10
CA ALA A 29 -25.10 -14.26 4.67
C ALA A 29 -26.12 -13.14 4.43
N SER A 30 -26.33 -12.30 5.45
CA SER A 30 -26.98 -11.01 5.25
C SER A 30 -25.96 -10.05 4.65
N VAL A 31 -26.18 -9.61 3.43
CA VAL A 31 -25.30 -8.70 2.71
C VAL A 31 -25.79 -7.28 2.89
N VAL A 32 -24.90 -6.39 3.31
CA VAL A 32 -25.15 -4.96 3.46
C VAL A 32 -24.17 -4.21 2.56
N ASP A 33 -24.71 -3.53 1.56
CA ASP A 33 -23.89 -2.67 0.69
C ASP A 33 -23.76 -1.30 1.35
N VAL A 34 -22.53 -0.84 1.59
CA VAL A 34 -22.26 0.49 2.05
C VAL A 34 -21.69 1.31 0.88
N TRP A 35 -22.49 2.25 0.40
CA TRP A 35 -22.15 3.12 -0.71
C TRP A 35 -21.58 4.43 -0.19
N LEU A 36 -20.33 4.69 -0.49
CA LEU A 36 -19.68 5.95 -0.15
C LEU A 36 -19.54 6.88 -1.37
N SER A 37 -20.10 6.48 -2.53
CA SER A 37 -19.56 6.95 -3.79
C SER A 37 -20.29 8.13 -4.44
N ASP A 38 -21.60 8.31 -4.30
CA ASP A 38 -22.28 9.21 -5.23
C ASP A 38 -22.14 10.71 -4.93
N TYR A 39 -21.78 11.08 -3.69
CA TYR A 39 -21.69 12.49 -3.30
C TYR A 39 -20.36 12.90 -2.67
N ILE A 40 -19.61 11.96 -2.12
CA ILE A 40 -18.51 12.28 -1.21
C ILE A 40 -17.16 12.19 -1.91
N THR A 41 -16.97 11.29 -2.87
CA THR A 41 -15.66 10.96 -3.42
C THR A 41 -15.21 11.82 -4.60
N TYR A 42 -16.07 12.65 -5.15
CA TYR A 42 -15.75 13.57 -6.25
C TYR A 42 -15.44 14.98 -5.78
N SER A 43 -15.60 15.26 -4.50
CA SER A 43 -15.26 16.56 -3.93
C SER A 43 -13.80 16.59 -3.52
N ASP A 44 -13.06 17.60 -3.99
CA ASP A 44 -11.66 17.82 -3.63
C ASP A 44 -11.45 18.10 -2.14
N SER A 45 -12.51 18.46 -1.42
CA SER A 45 -12.47 18.71 0.02
C SER A 45 -12.71 17.48 0.88
N VAL A 46 -13.16 16.35 0.31
CA VAL A 46 -13.43 15.14 1.06
C VAL A 46 -12.14 14.39 1.36
N THR A 47 -11.92 14.14 2.64
CA THR A 47 -10.76 13.41 3.16
C THR A 47 -11.08 11.93 3.42
N MET A 48 -10.05 11.11 3.59
CA MET A 48 -10.22 9.73 4.06
C MET A 48 -10.91 9.69 5.44
N GLY A 49 -10.66 10.67 6.30
CA GLY A 49 -11.33 10.81 7.60
C GLY A 49 -12.84 10.95 7.47
N ASP A 50 -13.31 11.79 6.54
CA ASP A 50 -14.75 11.99 6.27
C ASP A 50 -15.42 10.69 5.80
N LEU A 51 -14.73 9.91 4.97
CA LEU A 51 -15.20 8.59 4.51
C LEU A 51 -15.29 7.59 5.66
N VAL A 52 -14.31 7.59 6.55
CA VAL A 52 -14.27 6.76 7.76
C VAL A 52 -15.43 7.08 8.70
N ASP A 53 -15.70 8.37 8.92
CA ASP A 53 -16.83 8.83 9.75
C ASP A 53 -18.18 8.51 9.09
N ALA A 54 -18.27 8.62 7.77
CA ALA A 54 -19.47 8.23 7.02
C ALA A 54 -19.74 6.72 7.13
N PHE A 55 -18.69 5.90 7.02
CA PHE A 55 -18.80 4.46 7.20
C PHE A 55 -19.26 4.11 8.63
N GLU A 56 -18.69 4.74 9.65
CA GLU A 56 -19.12 4.51 11.04
C GLU A 56 -20.59 4.88 11.28
N ARG A 57 -21.04 6.02 10.74
CA ARG A 57 -22.48 6.40 10.81
C ARG A 57 -23.36 5.37 10.12
N ALA A 58 -23.00 4.92 8.93
CA ALA A 58 -23.75 3.91 8.20
C ALA A 58 -23.81 2.58 8.98
N ARG A 59 -22.70 2.16 9.57
CA ARG A 59 -22.63 0.96 10.41
C ARG A 59 -23.55 1.09 11.63
N GLN A 60 -23.48 2.20 12.35
CA GLN A 60 -24.34 2.43 13.54
C GLN A 60 -25.82 2.43 13.21
N GLN A 61 -26.20 2.96 12.04
CA GLN A 61 -27.58 3.00 11.59
C GLN A 61 -28.12 1.64 11.16
N ASN A 62 -27.29 0.81 10.52
CA ASN A 62 -27.76 -0.42 9.89
C ASN A 62 -27.54 -1.68 10.73
N PHE A 63 -26.44 -1.75 11.52
CA PHE A 63 -26.10 -2.94 12.33
C PHE A 63 -25.32 -2.57 13.60
N PRO A 64 -25.94 -1.77 14.52
CA PRO A 64 -25.30 -1.34 15.75
C PRO A 64 -24.97 -2.53 16.66
N GLY A 65 -23.73 -2.60 17.15
CA GLY A 65 -23.29 -3.64 18.09
C GLY A 65 -23.20 -5.07 17.52
N VAL A 66 -23.42 -5.24 16.21
CA VAL A 66 -23.42 -6.57 15.58
C VAL A 66 -22.05 -6.87 14.98
N LYS A 67 -21.56 -8.10 15.18
CA LYS A 67 -20.35 -8.59 14.52
C LYS A 67 -20.57 -8.75 13.03
N PHE A 68 -19.58 -8.28 12.23
CA PHE A 68 -19.63 -8.32 10.78
C PHE A 68 -18.29 -8.70 10.16
N ALA A 69 -18.34 -9.17 8.93
CA ALA A 69 -17.21 -9.30 8.05
C ALA A 69 -17.25 -8.16 7.02
N CYS A 70 -16.10 -7.69 6.57
CA CYS A 70 -16.00 -6.67 5.54
C CYS A 70 -15.27 -7.21 4.32
N VAL A 71 -15.89 -7.10 3.16
CA VAL A 71 -15.28 -7.35 1.85
C VAL A 71 -15.10 -6.00 1.17
N THR A 72 -13.88 -5.66 0.82
CA THR A 72 -13.55 -4.36 0.25
C THR A 72 -12.90 -4.49 -1.12
N HIS A 73 -13.02 -3.44 -1.92
CA HIS A 73 -12.31 -3.32 -3.18
C HIS A 73 -11.53 -2.03 -3.24
N SER A 74 -10.32 -2.06 -3.80
CA SER A 74 -9.51 -0.87 -4.06
C SER A 74 -9.36 0.00 -2.80
N THR A 75 -9.68 1.30 -2.86
CA THR A 75 -9.61 2.27 -1.75
C THR A 75 -10.43 1.86 -0.52
N GLY A 76 -11.45 1.02 -0.69
CA GLY A 76 -12.21 0.46 0.42
C GLY A 76 -11.36 -0.31 1.43
N GLY A 77 -10.24 -0.92 1.00
CA GLY A 77 -9.30 -1.61 1.87
C GLY A 77 -8.62 -0.68 2.88
N PRO A 78 -7.86 0.33 2.42
CA PRO A 78 -7.30 1.37 3.29
C PRO A 78 -8.34 2.07 4.15
N LEU A 79 -9.55 2.33 3.62
CA LEU A 79 -10.64 2.95 4.37
C LEU A 79 -11.07 2.08 5.56
N ALA A 80 -11.31 0.78 5.35
CA ALA A 80 -11.67 -0.15 6.41
C ALA A 80 -10.56 -0.27 7.47
N ARG A 81 -9.29 -0.23 7.05
CA ARG A 81 -8.14 -0.21 7.97
C ARG A 81 -8.06 1.08 8.76
N GLN A 82 -8.30 2.22 8.13
CA GLN A 82 -8.33 3.52 8.81
C GLN A 82 -9.50 3.58 9.80
N TRP A 83 -10.68 3.04 9.44
CA TRP A 83 -11.80 2.89 10.35
C TRP A 83 -11.42 2.03 11.56
N LEU A 84 -10.77 0.88 11.34
CA LEU A 84 -10.29 0.03 12.42
C LEU A 84 -9.28 0.75 13.33
N ALA A 85 -8.40 1.56 12.78
CA ALA A 85 -7.44 2.36 13.53
C ALA A 85 -8.10 3.49 14.33
N THR A 86 -9.18 4.07 13.81
CA THR A 86 -9.88 5.21 14.43
C THR A 86 -10.90 4.74 15.48
N TYR A 87 -11.70 3.75 15.14
CA TYR A 87 -12.83 3.29 15.95
C TYR A 87 -12.63 1.90 16.57
N GLY A 88 -11.70 1.10 16.02
CA GLY A 88 -11.52 -0.30 16.40
C GLY A 88 -11.07 -0.50 17.85
N VAL A 89 -10.38 0.48 18.45
CA VAL A 89 -9.98 0.43 19.86
C VAL A 89 -11.18 0.69 20.78
N ALA A 90 -12.10 1.55 20.38
CA ALA A 90 -13.38 1.76 21.06
C ALA A 90 -14.36 0.60 20.77
N ALA A 91 -14.22 -0.04 19.61
CA ALA A 91 -14.87 -1.29 19.25
C ALA A 91 -14.06 -2.52 19.70
N ALA A 92 -13.34 -2.45 20.83
CA ALA A 92 -12.57 -3.54 21.45
C ALA A 92 -13.40 -4.82 21.69
N GLU A 93 -14.67 -4.79 21.37
CA GLU A 93 -15.62 -5.90 21.36
C GLU A 93 -15.44 -6.85 20.16
N GLY A 94 -14.44 -6.59 19.28
CA GLY A 94 -14.16 -7.45 18.12
C GLY A 94 -15.33 -7.51 17.12
N LEU A 95 -15.94 -6.35 16.83
CA LEU A 95 -17.08 -6.27 15.90
C LEU A 95 -16.67 -6.68 14.47
N LEU A 96 -15.51 -6.25 14.00
CA LEU A 96 -14.98 -6.68 12.70
C LEU A 96 -14.27 -8.02 12.85
N THR A 97 -14.86 -9.09 12.32
CA THR A 97 -14.33 -10.46 12.42
C THR A 97 -13.38 -10.80 11.28
N HIS A 98 -13.70 -10.34 10.08
CA HIS A 98 -12.94 -10.60 8.85
C HIS A 98 -12.79 -9.31 8.05
N LEU A 99 -11.61 -9.10 7.50
CA LEU A 99 -11.36 -8.06 6.51
C LEU A 99 -10.73 -8.70 5.27
N VAL A 100 -11.54 -8.87 4.23
CA VAL A 100 -11.13 -9.43 2.95
C VAL A 100 -10.99 -8.29 1.96
N MET A 101 -9.77 -7.94 1.60
CA MET A 101 -9.45 -6.82 0.73
C MET A 101 -9.09 -7.32 -0.67
N LEU A 102 -9.81 -6.85 -1.66
CA LEU A 102 -9.57 -7.14 -3.08
C LEU A 102 -8.88 -5.95 -3.73
N ALA A 103 -7.71 -6.17 -4.29
CA ALA A 103 -6.89 -5.17 -4.95
C ALA A 103 -6.62 -3.89 -4.10
N PRO A 104 -6.29 -4.00 -2.80
CA PRO A 104 -6.19 -2.83 -1.93
C PRO A 104 -4.88 -2.08 -2.13
N PRO A 105 -4.87 -0.75 -2.33
CA PRO A 105 -3.66 0.07 -2.34
C PRO A 105 -3.17 0.37 -0.91
N ASN A 106 -2.82 -0.67 -0.15
CA ASN A 106 -2.43 -0.57 1.28
C ASN A 106 -1.18 0.31 1.50
N HIS A 107 -0.27 0.34 0.54
CA HIS A 107 0.92 1.21 0.53
C HIS A 107 0.84 2.27 -0.58
N GLY A 108 -0.37 2.58 -1.05
CA GLY A 108 -0.61 3.54 -2.12
C GLY A 108 -0.64 2.91 -3.52
N SER A 109 -0.83 3.75 -4.53
CA SER A 109 -0.87 3.39 -5.94
C SER A 109 0.01 4.32 -6.78
N ALA A 110 0.78 3.74 -7.69
CA ALA A 110 1.60 4.49 -8.65
C ALA A 110 0.74 5.40 -9.55
N LEU A 111 -0.49 5.00 -9.84
CA LEU A 111 -1.40 5.77 -10.68
C LEU A 111 -2.00 7.00 -10.00
N ALA A 112 -2.04 7.05 -8.67
CA ALA A 112 -2.58 8.19 -7.95
C ALA A 112 -1.83 9.50 -8.31
N GLN A 113 -0.51 9.45 -8.49
CA GLN A 113 0.29 10.58 -8.93
C GLN A 113 -0.01 11.00 -10.37
N LEU A 114 -0.21 10.03 -11.26
CA LEU A 114 -0.52 10.30 -12.66
C LEU A 114 -1.91 10.89 -12.85
N GLY A 115 -2.85 10.52 -11.99
CA GLY A 115 -4.22 11.05 -11.98
C GLY A 115 -4.26 12.56 -11.85
N LYS A 116 -3.41 13.13 -11.01
CA LYS A 116 -3.31 14.59 -10.84
C LYS A 116 -2.83 15.34 -12.07
N GLY A 117 -1.93 14.75 -12.85
CA GLY A 117 -1.35 15.38 -14.04
C GLY A 117 -2.16 15.19 -15.33
N ARG A 118 -3.12 14.24 -15.36
CA ARG A 118 -3.87 13.83 -16.56
C ARG A 118 -5.30 13.44 -16.24
N LEU A 119 -5.98 14.23 -15.41
CA LEU A 119 -7.34 14.03 -14.92
C LEU A 119 -8.34 13.60 -16.02
N SER A 120 -8.25 14.21 -17.21
CA SER A 120 -9.14 13.88 -18.33
C SER A 120 -9.02 12.43 -18.87
N ARG A 121 -7.91 11.73 -18.57
CA ARG A 121 -7.73 10.35 -19.04
C ARG A 121 -8.10 9.30 -17.98
N MET A 122 -8.02 9.65 -16.72
CA MET A 122 -8.51 8.77 -15.64
C MET A 122 -10.04 8.83 -15.50
N SER A 123 -10.69 9.88 -15.97
CA SER A 123 -12.15 9.94 -16.00
C SER A 123 -12.80 8.78 -16.76
N LEU A 124 -12.09 8.21 -17.75
CA LEU A 124 -12.54 7.00 -18.46
C LEU A 124 -12.58 5.76 -17.57
N TRP A 125 -11.74 5.71 -16.54
CA TRP A 125 -11.71 4.61 -15.59
C TRP A 125 -12.84 4.66 -14.57
N PHE A 126 -13.28 5.87 -14.26
CA PHE A 126 -14.27 6.16 -13.22
C PHE A 126 -15.59 6.66 -13.80
N ASP A 127 -15.98 6.11 -14.95
CA ASP A 127 -17.26 6.43 -15.59
C ASP A 127 -17.43 7.94 -15.85
N HIS A 128 -16.36 8.58 -16.38
CA HIS A 128 -16.28 10.02 -16.68
C HIS A 128 -16.34 10.97 -15.46
N ARG A 129 -16.02 10.49 -14.26
CA ARG A 129 -16.00 11.29 -13.05
C ARG A 129 -14.58 11.43 -12.52
N GLU A 130 -14.21 12.64 -12.14
CA GLU A 130 -12.88 12.93 -11.60
C GLU A 130 -12.82 12.60 -10.11
N PRO A 131 -11.73 11.99 -9.68
CA PRO A 131 -11.47 11.70 -8.28
C PRO A 131 -11.21 12.96 -7.44
N GLY A 132 -11.71 12.98 -6.19
CA GLY A 132 -11.37 14.02 -5.24
C GLY A 132 -9.87 14.06 -4.95
N GLU A 133 -9.28 15.25 -5.00
CA GLU A 133 -7.84 15.47 -4.88
C GLU A 133 -7.26 14.92 -3.57
N GLN A 134 -7.97 15.11 -2.44
CA GLN A 134 -7.54 14.64 -1.12
C GLN A 134 -7.42 13.11 -1.02
N ILE A 135 -8.28 12.38 -1.72
CA ILE A 135 -8.20 10.92 -1.76
C ILE A 135 -7.04 10.47 -2.64
N LEU A 136 -6.78 11.15 -3.77
CA LEU A 136 -5.58 10.89 -4.58
C LEU A 136 -4.30 11.17 -3.81
N ASP A 137 -4.26 12.26 -3.05
CA ASP A 137 -3.14 12.61 -2.19
C ASP A 137 -2.86 11.52 -1.17
N TRP A 138 -3.92 10.98 -0.56
CA TRP A 138 -3.81 9.88 0.39
C TRP A 138 -3.27 8.60 -0.29
N LEU A 139 -3.73 8.31 -1.50
CA LEU A 139 -3.35 7.12 -2.26
C LEU A 139 -1.99 7.22 -2.95
N GLU A 140 -1.39 8.40 -3.02
CA GLU A 140 -0.07 8.55 -3.63
C GLU A 140 1.00 7.77 -2.84
N LEU A 141 1.88 7.06 -3.54
CA LEU A 141 2.95 6.26 -2.92
C LEU A 141 3.76 7.10 -1.92
N GLY A 142 3.89 6.60 -0.70
CA GLY A 142 4.64 7.28 0.36
C GLY A 142 3.93 8.50 0.96
N SER A 143 2.62 8.65 0.78
CA SER A 143 1.83 9.70 1.46
C SER A 143 2.00 9.61 2.98
N PHE A 144 1.90 10.75 3.64
CA PHE A 144 2.07 10.83 5.10
C PHE A 144 1.02 9.99 5.83
N GLU A 145 -0.22 10.04 5.36
CA GLU A 145 -1.36 9.35 5.95
C GLU A 145 -1.25 7.84 5.79
N SER A 146 -0.95 7.35 4.59
CA SER A 146 -0.69 5.93 4.32
C SER A 146 0.49 5.41 5.13
N TRP A 147 1.56 6.21 5.25
CA TRP A 147 2.70 5.88 6.09
C TRP A 147 2.29 5.71 7.56
N ARG A 148 1.55 6.68 8.11
CA ARG A 148 1.05 6.62 9.49
C ARG A 148 0.16 5.40 9.74
N LEU A 149 -0.76 5.13 8.83
CA LEU A 149 -1.65 3.97 8.93
C LEU A 149 -0.85 2.66 8.97
N ASN A 150 0.13 2.51 8.08
CA ASN A 150 0.97 1.32 8.05
C ASN A 150 1.84 1.22 9.32
N GLN A 151 2.47 2.30 9.74
CA GLN A 151 3.26 2.31 10.98
C GLN A 151 2.41 1.97 12.21
N GLY A 152 1.20 2.52 12.32
CA GLY A 152 0.24 2.21 13.38
C GLY A 152 -0.20 0.73 13.38
N SER A 153 -0.39 0.15 12.20
CA SER A 153 -0.79 -1.27 12.05
C SER A 153 0.26 -2.28 12.51
N LEU A 154 1.52 -1.86 12.72
CA LEU A 154 2.55 -2.73 13.30
C LEU A 154 2.21 -3.17 14.74
N TYR A 155 1.37 -2.42 15.45
CA TYR A 155 1.11 -2.57 16.89
C TYR A 155 -0.33 -2.97 17.22
N GLN A 156 -1.22 -3.08 16.24
CA GLN A 156 -2.64 -3.33 16.46
C GLN A 156 -2.99 -4.81 16.21
N PRO A 157 -3.82 -5.44 17.06
CA PRO A 157 -4.44 -6.71 16.73
C PRO A 157 -5.37 -6.52 15.52
N LEU A 158 -5.26 -7.41 14.56
CA LEU A 158 -6.09 -7.40 13.35
C LEU A 158 -7.15 -8.50 13.43
N PRO A 159 -8.31 -8.31 12.78
CA PRO A 159 -9.25 -9.41 12.50
C PRO A 159 -8.58 -10.48 11.61
N PHE A 160 -9.30 -11.51 11.20
CA PHE A 160 -8.83 -12.36 10.11
C PHE A 160 -8.68 -11.51 8.85
N LEU A 161 -7.43 -11.18 8.52
CA LEU A 161 -7.10 -10.23 7.47
C LEU A 161 -6.56 -10.94 6.24
N PHE A 162 -7.17 -10.68 5.10
CA PHE A 162 -6.80 -11.24 3.81
C PHE A 162 -6.63 -10.11 2.79
N SER A 163 -5.57 -10.18 2.02
CA SER A 163 -5.36 -9.29 0.86
C SER A 163 -5.22 -10.15 -0.39
N LEU A 164 -6.05 -9.91 -1.38
CA LEU A 164 -6.06 -10.61 -2.65
C LEU A 164 -5.88 -9.59 -3.78
N ILE A 165 -5.02 -9.88 -4.74
CA ILE A 165 -4.78 -9.01 -5.88
C ILE A 165 -4.70 -9.81 -7.17
N GLY A 166 -5.09 -9.21 -8.28
CA GLY A 166 -4.89 -9.78 -9.60
C GLY A 166 -3.45 -9.64 -10.10
N SER A 167 -3.09 -10.37 -11.13
CA SER A 167 -1.85 -10.19 -11.89
C SER A 167 -2.09 -9.99 -13.39
N GLY A 168 -3.35 -9.81 -13.78
CA GLY A 168 -3.75 -9.53 -15.15
C GLY A 168 -3.85 -8.04 -15.41
N ILE A 169 -3.62 -7.64 -16.65
CA ILE A 169 -3.78 -6.26 -17.10
C ILE A 169 -4.77 -6.30 -18.26
N ASP A 170 -5.92 -5.63 -18.10
CA ASP A 170 -6.89 -5.51 -19.18
C ASP A 170 -6.41 -4.47 -20.20
N ALA A 171 -5.71 -4.93 -21.24
CA ALA A 171 -5.14 -4.05 -22.26
C ALA A 171 -6.19 -3.17 -22.96
N LYS A 172 -7.44 -3.62 -23.05
CA LYS A 172 -8.52 -2.83 -23.66
C LYS A 172 -8.92 -1.62 -22.83
N LEU A 173 -8.86 -1.77 -21.50
CA LEU A 173 -9.18 -0.69 -20.57
C LEU A 173 -8.02 0.32 -20.46
N TYR A 174 -6.79 -0.15 -20.65
CA TYR A 174 -5.56 0.59 -20.36
C TYR A 174 -4.81 1.07 -21.61
N ASP A 175 -5.33 0.82 -22.81
CA ASP A 175 -4.66 1.08 -24.09
C ASP A 175 -4.20 2.55 -24.29
N HIS A 176 -4.78 3.47 -23.53
CA HIS A 176 -4.44 4.90 -23.60
C HIS A 176 -3.40 5.37 -22.57
N LEU A 177 -2.97 4.49 -21.63
CA LEU A 177 -2.04 4.83 -20.54
C LEU A 177 -0.69 4.09 -20.65
N ASN A 178 -0.42 3.51 -21.73
CA ASN A 178 0.60 2.62 -22.30
C ASN A 178 1.93 2.34 -21.57
N SER A 179 2.38 3.06 -20.55
CA SER A 179 3.65 2.74 -19.89
C SER A 179 3.54 2.41 -18.40
N TYR A 180 2.47 2.83 -17.74
CA TYR A 180 2.29 2.66 -16.30
C TYR A 180 1.30 1.57 -15.92
N THR A 181 0.33 1.29 -16.78
CA THR A 181 -0.66 0.23 -16.57
C THR A 181 -0.16 -1.14 -17.03
N GLY A 182 0.86 -1.18 -17.87
CA GLY A 182 1.59 -2.39 -18.27
C GLY A 182 2.66 -2.81 -17.27
N GLU A 183 2.68 -2.24 -16.05
CA GLU A 183 3.71 -2.49 -15.07
C GLU A 183 3.64 -3.92 -14.54
N ARG A 184 4.75 -4.63 -14.64
CA ARG A 184 4.89 -6.01 -14.17
C ARG A 184 4.64 -6.11 -12.67
N GLY A 185 3.97 -7.18 -12.24
CA GLY A 185 3.68 -7.41 -10.82
C GLY A 185 2.58 -6.50 -10.26
N SER A 186 1.68 -6.03 -11.13
CA SER A 186 0.48 -5.26 -10.75
C SER A 186 -0.78 -5.86 -11.41
N ASP A 187 -1.94 -5.42 -10.95
CA ASP A 187 -3.24 -5.69 -11.57
C ASP A 187 -3.66 -4.60 -12.58
N GLY A 188 -2.73 -3.73 -12.95
CA GLY A 188 -2.92 -2.57 -13.79
C GLY A 188 -3.12 -1.26 -13.02
N VAL A 189 -3.39 -1.29 -11.72
CA VAL A 189 -3.62 -0.12 -10.85
C VAL A 189 -2.77 -0.17 -9.60
N VAL A 190 -2.68 -1.34 -8.96
CA VAL A 190 -1.99 -1.55 -7.69
C VAL A 190 -0.91 -2.60 -7.88
N ARG A 191 0.29 -2.32 -7.35
CA ARG A 191 1.39 -3.28 -7.28
C ARG A 191 1.10 -4.36 -6.25
N ALA A 192 1.45 -5.61 -6.52
CA ALA A 192 1.31 -6.69 -5.55
C ALA A 192 2.00 -6.35 -4.21
N ALA A 193 3.20 -5.77 -4.27
CA ALA A 193 3.92 -5.30 -3.09
C ALA A 193 3.17 -4.20 -2.32
N ALA A 194 2.38 -3.36 -3.01
CA ALA A 194 1.58 -2.32 -2.38
C ALA A 194 0.29 -2.85 -1.74
N ALA A 195 -0.26 -3.95 -2.28
CA ALA A 195 -1.44 -4.61 -1.72
C ALA A 195 -1.13 -5.47 -0.49
N ASN A 196 0.10 -5.99 -0.41
CA ASN A 196 0.53 -6.94 0.61
C ASN A 196 0.69 -6.26 1.98
N MET A 197 0.02 -6.79 2.99
CA MET A 197 0.13 -6.33 4.38
C MET A 197 1.30 -6.96 5.15
N ASN A 198 2.06 -7.86 4.51
CA ASN A 198 3.35 -8.33 5.02
C ASN A 198 4.43 -7.35 4.57
N TYR A 199 4.94 -6.54 5.48
CA TYR A 199 5.95 -5.53 5.19
C TYR A 199 6.96 -5.39 6.33
N ASN A 200 8.09 -4.76 6.04
CA ASN A 200 9.10 -4.42 7.03
C ASN A 200 9.19 -2.91 7.19
N TRP A 201 9.48 -2.47 8.42
CA TRP A 201 9.85 -1.10 8.73
C TRP A 201 11.26 -1.07 9.30
N ILE A 202 12.08 -0.12 8.82
CA ILE A 202 13.44 0.09 9.27
C ILE A 202 13.62 1.57 9.59
N GLU A 203 14.25 1.86 10.71
CA GLU A 203 14.70 3.20 11.04
C GLU A 203 16.23 3.25 10.89
N LEU A 204 16.69 4.21 10.10
CA LEU A 204 18.09 4.52 9.89
C LEU A 204 18.39 5.90 10.47
N LYS A 205 19.37 5.98 11.35
CA LYS A 205 19.83 7.26 11.94
C LYS A 205 21.26 7.56 11.54
N GLN A 206 21.50 8.78 11.11
CA GLN A 206 22.83 9.24 10.75
C GLN A 206 23.73 9.39 11.97
N ALA A 207 24.96 8.92 11.83
CA ALA A 207 26.09 9.20 12.71
C ALA A 207 27.31 9.50 11.84
N GLY A 208 27.61 10.79 11.64
CA GLY A 208 28.62 11.22 10.69
C GLY A 208 28.29 10.80 9.26
N PRO A 209 29.21 10.10 8.54
CA PRO A 209 28.96 9.64 7.16
C PRO A 209 28.13 8.35 7.07
N GLN A 210 27.76 7.75 8.17
CA GLN A 210 27.09 6.44 8.21
C GLN A 210 25.64 6.56 8.65
N LEU A 211 24.79 5.70 8.08
CA LEU A 211 23.43 5.45 8.53
C LEU A 211 23.40 4.11 9.27
N ASN A 212 23.00 4.14 10.53
CA ASN A 212 22.92 2.96 11.38
C ASN A 212 21.46 2.56 11.60
N VAL A 213 21.19 1.27 11.64
CA VAL A 213 19.87 0.74 11.99
C VAL A 213 19.60 1.00 13.47
N THR A 214 18.59 1.81 13.78
CA THR A 214 18.15 2.10 15.16
C THR A 214 16.83 1.44 15.50
N GLY A 215 16.07 1.01 14.48
CA GLY A 215 14.81 0.28 14.65
C GLY A 215 14.56 -0.66 13.47
N LYS A 216 13.98 -1.82 13.79
CA LYS A 216 13.55 -2.80 12.80
C LYS A 216 12.32 -3.51 13.31
N GLN A 217 11.28 -3.54 12.52
CA GLN A 217 10.03 -4.22 12.85
C GLN A 217 9.40 -4.83 11.61
N ARG A 218 8.75 -5.97 11.81
CA ARG A 218 7.92 -6.62 10.79
C ARG A 218 6.45 -6.52 11.20
N SER A 219 5.57 -6.32 10.23
CA SER A 219 4.13 -6.42 10.45
C SER A 219 3.72 -7.80 10.98
N ALA A 220 2.61 -7.88 11.67
CA ALA A 220 1.97 -9.17 11.93
C ALA A 220 1.74 -9.90 10.61
N ALA A 221 1.89 -11.22 10.62
CA ALA A 221 1.65 -12.05 9.44
C ALA A 221 0.18 -11.94 9.01
N SER A 222 -0.05 -11.67 7.74
CA SER A 222 -1.37 -11.59 7.13
C SER A 222 -1.46 -12.48 5.89
N ALA A 223 -2.64 -13.01 5.62
CA ALA A 223 -2.88 -13.82 4.45
C ALA A 223 -2.85 -12.94 3.18
N PHE A 224 -2.01 -13.32 2.23
CA PHE A 224 -1.85 -12.62 0.95
C PHE A 224 -1.82 -13.59 -0.20
N GLY A 225 -2.56 -13.29 -1.28
CA GLY A 225 -2.61 -14.12 -2.48
C GLY A 225 -2.70 -13.31 -3.76
N ILE A 226 -2.09 -13.87 -4.82
CA ILE A 226 -2.16 -13.31 -6.18
C ILE A 226 -3.05 -14.22 -7.02
N LEU A 227 -4.08 -13.62 -7.63
CA LEU A 227 -5.06 -14.28 -8.46
C LEU A 227 -4.68 -14.13 -9.93
N PRO A 228 -4.17 -15.19 -10.58
CA PRO A 228 -3.66 -15.08 -11.94
C PRO A 228 -4.76 -14.72 -12.94
N GLY A 229 -4.43 -13.83 -13.87
CA GLY A 229 -5.32 -13.43 -14.95
C GLY A 229 -6.43 -12.46 -14.58
N LEU A 230 -6.58 -12.09 -13.29
CA LEU A 230 -7.54 -11.07 -12.89
C LEU A 230 -6.86 -9.69 -12.89
N SER A 231 -7.59 -8.68 -13.36
CA SER A 231 -7.20 -7.27 -13.35
C SER A 231 -7.95 -6.49 -12.25
N HIS A 232 -7.54 -5.26 -12.02
CA HIS A 232 -8.16 -4.39 -11.01
C HIS A 232 -9.66 -4.19 -11.23
N CYS A 233 -10.05 -3.94 -12.48
CA CYS A 233 -11.44 -3.73 -12.92
C CYS A 233 -11.61 -4.19 -14.37
N GLY A 234 -12.83 -4.08 -14.88
CA GLY A 234 -13.18 -4.45 -16.25
C GLY A 234 -14.13 -5.65 -16.32
N PRO A 235 -15.02 -5.69 -17.32
CA PRO A 235 -16.12 -6.66 -17.37
C PRO A 235 -15.66 -8.09 -17.66
N THR A 236 -14.45 -8.29 -18.19
CA THR A 236 -13.96 -9.60 -18.60
C THR A 236 -12.93 -10.21 -17.64
N MET A 237 -12.13 -9.37 -17.00
CA MET A 237 -11.01 -9.80 -16.16
C MET A 237 -11.02 -9.15 -14.77
N GLY A 238 -11.88 -8.17 -14.52
CA GLY A 238 -11.91 -7.44 -13.24
C GLY A 238 -12.13 -8.38 -12.06
N ILE A 239 -11.35 -8.21 -11.01
CA ILE A 239 -11.36 -9.06 -9.81
C ILE A 239 -12.74 -9.19 -9.17
N LEU A 240 -13.61 -8.19 -9.37
CA LEU A 240 -15.02 -8.20 -8.96
C LEU A 240 -15.99 -8.16 -10.13
N SER A 241 -15.82 -7.19 -11.02
CA SER A 241 -16.79 -6.88 -12.07
C SER A 241 -16.95 -7.97 -13.13
N SER A 242 -16.04 -8.93 -13.20
CA SER A 242 -16.15 -10.10 -14.09
C SER A 242 -16.88 -11.29 -13.45
N ILE A 243 -17.31 -11.20 -12.18
CA ILE A 243 -18.09 -12.24 -11.50
C ILE A 243 -19.55 -12.19 -11.98
N SER A 244 -20.02 -13.27 -12.53
CA SER A 244 -21.44 -13.48 -12.91
C SER A 244 -22.00 -14.71 -12.17
N LEU A 245 -23.31 -14.86 -12.11
CA LEU A 245 -23.94 -16.04 -11.50
C LEU A 245 -23.52 -17.33 -12.23
N GLN A 246 -23.25 -17.25 -13.54
CA GLN A 246 -22.84 -18.40 -14.34
C GLN A 246 -21.40 -18.85 -14.03
N ASN A 247 -20.51 -17.92 -13.65
CA ASN A 247 -19.12 -18.25 -13.44
C ASN A 247 -18.67 -18.22 -11.96
N ALA A 248 -19.48 -17.71 -11.04
CA ALA A 248 -19.09 -17.50 -9.64
C ALA A 248 -18.56 -18.77 -8.96
N SER A 249 -19.14 -19.94 -9.28
CA SER A 249 -18.71 -21.25 -8.73
C SER A 249 -17.28 -21.65 -9.09
N HIS A 250 -16.68 -21.06 -10.12
CA HIS A 250 -15.31 -21.33 -10.58
C HIS A 250 -14.48 -20.04 -10.76
N HIS A 251 -15.04 -18.89 -10.43
CA HIS A 251 -14.33 -17.63 -10.46
C HIS A 251 -13.39 -17.51 -9.26
N LEU A 252 -12.09 -17.32 -9.51
CA LEU A 252 -11.06 -17.37 -8.47
C LEU A 252 -11.35 -16.43 -7.30
N ALA A 253 -11.74 -15.17 -7.57
CA ALA A 253 -12.01 -14.23 -6.50
C ALA A 253 -13.24 -14.62 -5.67
N ALA A 254 -14.32 -15.11 -6.30
CA ALA A 254 -15.52 -15.55 -5.58
C ALA A 254 -15.20 -16.73 -4.65
N GLN A 255 -14.49 -17.74 -5.15
CA GLN A 255 -14.07 -18.91 -4.36
C GLN A 255 -13.19 -18.51 -3.17
N TRP A 256 -12.20 -17.62 -3.40
CA TRP A 256 -11.32 -17.17 -2.33
C TRP A 256 -12.04 -16.31 -1.28
N VAL A 257 -12.95 -15.42 -1.70
CA VAL A 257 -13.75 -14.63 -0.75
C VAL A 257 -14.62 -15.55 0.12
N GLU A 258 -15.35 -16.52 -0.48
CA GLU A 258 -16.13 -17.51 0.25
C GLU A 258 -15.25 -18.25 1.26
N ARG A 259 -14.07 -18.73 0.83
CA ARG A 259 -13.13 -19.47 1.67
C ARG A 259 -12.56 -18.62 2.81
N CYS A 260 -12.20 -17.37 2.55
CA CYS A 260 -11.72 -16.44 3.57
C CYS A 260 -12.78 -16.14 4.62
N LEU A 261 -14.01 -15.89 4.20
CA LEU A 261 -15.14 -15.64 5.09
C LEU A 261 -15.54 -16.89 5.92
N GLY A 262 -15.23 -18.09 5.45
CA GLY A 262 -15.45 -19.35 6.13
C GLY A 262 -14.43 -19.66 7.25
N VAL A 263 -13.39 -18.85 7.41
CA VAL A 263 -12.38 -19.03 8.46
C VAL A 263 -12.96 -18.65 9.82
N THR A 264 -12.88 -19.55 10.81
CA THR A 264 -13.41 -19.30 12.15
C THR A 264 -12.41 -19.55 13.27
N THR A 265 -11.26 -20.17 12.94
CA THR A 265 -10.18 -20.48 13.89
C THR A 265 -8.82 -20.02 13.37
N LEU A 266 -7.84 -19.91 14.28
CA LEU A 266 -6.47 -19.55 13.91
C LEU A 266 -5.81 -20.66 13.06
N GLU A 267 -6.13 -21.92 13.27
CA GLU A 267 -5.63 -23.05 12.48
C GLU A 267 -6.16 -22.96 11.04
N ALA A 268 -7.46 -22.71 10.87
CA ALA A 268 -8.05 -22.50 9.55
C ALA A 268 -7.46 -21.27 8.86
N TYR A 269 -7.19 -20.19 9.62
CA TYR A 269 -6.53 -19.00 9.09
C TYR A 269 -5.11 -19.31 8.61
N ALA A 270 -4.33 -20.05 9.39
CA ALA A 270 -2.98 -20.45 9.02
C ALA A 270 -2.98 -21.34 7.76
N GLN A 271 -3.93 -22.26 7.66
CA GLN A 271 -4.09 -23.10 6.46
C GLN A 271 -4.40 -22.26 5.21
N VAL A 272 -5.41 -21.39 5.28
CA VAL A 272 -5.79 -20.52 4.16
C VAL A 272 -4.65 -19.57 3.80
N SER A 273 -3.93 -19.03 4.79
CA SER A 273 -2.75 -18.20 4.56
C SER A 273 -1.66 -18.95 3.79
N GLY A 274 -1.39 -20.21 4.14
CA GLY A 274 -0.41 -21.06 3.45
C GLY A 274 -0.81 -21.35 2.00
N GLU A 275 -2.08 -21.62 1.76
CA GLU A 275 -2.61 -21.87 0.41
C GLU A 275 -2.54 -20.60 -0.47
N LEU A 276 -2.83 -19.43 0.11
CA LEU A 276 -2.68 -18.14 -0.58
C LEU A 276 -1.19 -17.84 -0.86
N ALA A 277 -0.31 -18.09 0.11
CA ALA A 277 1.13 -17.90 -0.08
C ALA A 277 1.69 -18.73 -1.25
N ALA A 278 1.17 -19.94 -1.47
CA ALA A 278 1.56 -20.78 -2.62
C ALA A 278 1.19 -20.16 -3.98
N THR A 279 0.28 -19.19 -4.03
CA THR A 279 -0.03 -18.46 -5.27
C THR A 279 1.09 -17.50 -5.68
N LEU A 280 1.87 -16.99 -4.71
CA LEU A 280 2.96 -16.05 -4.94
C LEU A 280 4.12 -16.70 -5.71
N GLU A 281 4.40 -17.98 -5.44
CA GLU A 281 5.46 -18.72 -6.12
C GLU A 281 5.17 -18.91 -7.62
N LYS A 282 3.90 -18.94 -7.96
CA LYS A 282 3.42 -19.09 -9.35
C LYS A 282 3.29 -17.76 -10.09
N ALA A 283 3.43 -16.63 -9.39
CA ALA A 283 3.33 -15.31 -10.01
C ALA A 283 4.53 -15.07 -10.96
N PRO A 284 4.28 -14.63 -12.19
CA PRO A 284 5.33 -14.46 -13.21
C PRO A 284 6.32 -13.36 -12.84
N ASP A 285 5.90 -12.39 -12.05
CA ASP A 285 6.66 -11.20 -11.68
C ASP A 285 6.81 -11.10 -10.15
N GLN A 286 8.01 -10.73 -9.72
CA GLN A 286 8.36 -10.61 -8.32
C GLN A 286 8.95 -9.22 -8.03
N GLY A 287 8.09 -8.22 -7.99
CA GLY A 287 8.49 -6.86 -7.64
C GLY A 287 8.52 -6.64 -6.13
N SER A 288 9.41 -5.77 -5.67
CA SER A 288 9.45 -5.30 -4.27
C SER A 288 9.41 -3.77 -4.25
N MET A 289 8.77 -3.19 -3.23
CA MET A 289 8.78 -1.75 -3.03
C MET A 289 9.69 -1.34 -1.87
N ILE A 290 10.40 -0.22 -2.05
CA ILE A 290 11.18 0.43 -1.01
C ILE A 290 10.64 1.86 -0.89
N VAL A 291 9.91 2.15 0.18
CA VAL A 291 9.36 3.49 0.45
C VAL A 291 10.27 4.17 1.46
N VAL A 292 10.94 5.24 1.02
CA VAL A 292 11.89 5.99 1.85
C VAL A 292 11.26 7.30 2.28
N ARG A 293 11.41 7.64 3.56
CA ARG A 293 11.07 8.94 4.10
C ARG A 293 12.26 9.56 4.82
N VAL A 294 12.55 10.84 4.53
CA VAL A 294 13.71 11.54 5.08
C VAL A 294 13.27 12.68 6.01
N LYS A 295 13.77 12.68 7.24
CA LYS A 295 13.54 13.72 8.27
C LYS A 295 14.86 14.13 8.92
N ASP A 296 14.87 15.29 9.58
CA ASP A 296 15.99 15.70 10.43
C ASP A 296 15.84 15.19 11.88
N GLY A 297 16.87 15.40 12.70
CA GLY A 297 16.88 14.97 14.10
C GLY A 297 15.82 15.65 14.98
N ALA A 298 15.14 16.71 14.51
CA ALA A 298 14.00 17.33 15.15
C ALA A 298 12.64 16.82 14.60
N GLY A 299 12.67 15.80 13.73
CA GLY A 299 11.49 15.21 13.10
C GLY A 299 10.93 16.00 11.92
N ARG A 300 11.60 17.08 11.48
CA ARG A 300 11.11 17.91 10.37
C ARG A 300 11.40 17.25 9.04
N PRO A 301 10.46 17.29 8.07
CA PRO A 301 10.66 16.78 6.72
C PRO A 301 11.85 17.43 6.02
N VAL A 302 12.77 16.63 5.48
CA VAL A 302 13.83 17.09 4.57
C VAL A 302 13.30 16.96 3.17
N LYS A 303 13.00 18.08 2.51
CA LYS A 303 12.29 18.12 1.23
C LYS A 303 13.22 18.00 0.02
N ASP A 304 14.43 18.56 0.12
CA ASP A 304 15.42 18.55 -0.95
C ASP A 304 16.53 17.53 -0.63
N PHE A 305 16.39 16.35 -1.21
CA PHE A 305 17.32 15.26 -1.02
C PHE A 305 17.33 14.35 -2.24
N ASP A 306 18.43 13.61 -2.36
CA ASP A 306 18.56 12.48 -3.27
C ASP A 306 18.85 11.21 -2.48
N VAL A 307 18.23 10.10 -2.87
CA VAL A 307 18.57 8.77 -2.41
C VAL A 307 19.03 7.96 -3.61
N TYR A 308 20.14 7.26 -3.46
CA TYR A 308 20.64 6.31 -4.44
C TYR A 308 20.70 4.94 -3.79
N LEU A 309 20.07 3.95 -4.40
CA LEU A 309 20.33 2.56 -4.06
C LEU A 309 21.71 2.21 -4.62
N THR A 310 22.50 1.47 -3.85
CA THR A 310 23.86 1.09 -4.16
C THR A 310 24.03 -0.41 -4.09
N GLY A 311 24.95 -0.97 -4.85
CA GLY A 311 25.18 -2.42 -4.88
C GLY A 311 26.64 -2.79 -5.12
N GLY A 312 26.90 -4.10 -5.10
CA GLY A 312 28.22 -4.68 -5.30
C GLY A 312 29.21 -4.38 -4.18
N PRO A 313 30.42 -4.93 -4.24
CA PRO A 313 31.42 -4.83 -3.16
C PRO A 313 31.78 -3.40 -2.76
N GLY A 314 31.65 -2.44 -3.69
CA GLY A 314 31.95 -1.03 -3.46
C GLY A 314 30.77 -0.21 -2.96
N TYR A 315 29.57 -0.79 -2.91
CA TYR A 315 28.33 -0.04 -2.67
C TYR A 315 28.17 1.16 -3.61
N ASP A 316 28.29 0.91 -4.91
CA ASP A 316 28.21 1.92 -5.94
C ASP A 316 26.87 1.82 -6.70
N PRO A 317 26.18 2.95 -7.00
CA PRO A 317 24.95 2.93 -7.81
C PRO A 317 25.15 2.30 -9.20
N GLY A 318 26.34 2.43 -9.80
CA GLY A 318 26.68 1.85 -11.09
C GLY A 318 26.88 0.32 -11.06
N GLN A 319 26.96 -0.30 -9.91
CA GLN A 319 27.13 -1.75 -9.74
C GLN A 319 25.79 -2.49 -9.53
N LEU A 320 24.67 -1.79 -9.51
CA LEU A 320 23.36 -2.43 -9.51
C LEU A 320 23.14 -3.15 -10.85
N PRO A 321 22.54 -4.36 -10.83
CA PRO A 321 22.28 -5.11 -12.05
C PRO A 321 21.39 -4.34 -13.03
N LYS A 322 21.56 -4.60 -14.33
CA LYS A 322 20.64 -4.08 -15.34
C LYS A 322 19.21 -4.59 -15.04
N ASN A 323 18.23 -3.72 -15.27
CA ASN A 323 16.81 -3.98 -15.02
C ASN A 323 16.44 -4.21 -13.55
N PHE A 324 17.32 -3.83 -12.61
CA PHE A 324 16.99 -3.85 -11.18
C PHE A 324 15.84 -2.88 -10.86
N PHE A 325 15.87 -1.67 -11.41
CA PHE A 325 14.81 -0.68 -11.25
C PHE A 325 13.69 -0.92 -12.26
N ILE A 326 12.45 -0.99 -11.76
CA ILE A 326 11.23 -0.98 -12.57
C ILE A 326 10.69 0.44 -12.60
N ASP A 327 10.60 1.12 -11.44
CA ASP A 327 10.07 2.48 -11.32
C ASP A 327 10.67 3.23 -10.14
N ARG A 328 10.58 4.57 -10.19
CA ARG A 328 10.97 5.49 -9.13
C ARG A 328 10.02 6.68 -9.11
N GLN A 329 9.31 6.87 -7.99
CA GLN A 329 8.37 7.97 -7.82
C GLN A 329 8.66 8.77 -6.54
N ARG A 330 8.68 10.10 -6.66
CA ARG A 330 8.71 11.02 -5.53
C ARG A 330 7.27 11.50 -5.26
N ASN A 331 6.82 11.42 -4.01
CA ASN A 331 5.51 11.93 -3.63
C ASN A 331 5.47 13.46 -3.80
N GLN A 332 4.40 13.98 -4.38
CA GLN A 332 4.26 15.41 -4.69
C GLN A 332 3.81 16.22 -3.48
N ILE A 333 2.98 15.65 -2.61
CA ILE A 333 2.42 16.31 -1.43
C ILE A 333 3.26 16.05 -0.20
N THR A 334 3.88 14.88 -0.11
CA THR A 334 4.83 14.50 0.93
C THR A 334 6.27 14.49 0.34
N PRO A 335 6.86 15.67 0.06
CA PRO A 335 8.07 15.77 -0.78
C PRO A 335 9.32 15.15 -0.15
N ASN A 336 9.26 14.76 1.13
CA ASN A 336 10.29 13.99 1.81
C ASN A 336 10.13 12.48 1.67
N ALA A 337 9.21 12.01 0.81
CA ALA A 337 8.99 10.59 0.51
C ALA A 337 9.37 10.25 -0.93
N LEU A 338 10.00 9.11 -1.11
CA LEU A 338 10.43 8.55 -2.39
C LEU A 338 10.19 7.04 -2.37
N THR A 339 9.61 6.53 -3.45
CA THR A 339 9.37 5.09 -3.62
C THR A 339 10.17 4.55 -4.78
N TYR A 340 10.87 3.43 -4.55
CA TYR A 340 11.44 2.58 -5.57
C TYR A 340 10.61 1.34 -5.75
N TYR A 341 10.45 0.90 -6.99
CA TYR A 341 9.94 -0.40 -7.34
C TYR A 341 11.03 -1.16 -8.08
N VAL A 342 11.39 -2.34 -7.58
CA VAL A 342 12.55 -3.10 -8.04
C VAL A 342 12.18 -4.54 -8.38
N ASP A 343 12.86 -5.14 -9.34
CA ASP A 343 12.71 -6.57 -9.66
C ASP A 343 13.49 -7.42 -8.65
N HIS A 344 12.77 -8.14 -7.82
CA HIS A 344 13.35 -8.98 -6.77
C HIS A 344 14.20 -10.13 -7.33
N ARG A 345 13.89 -10.69 -8.49
CA ARG A 345 14.66 -11.77 -9.11
C ARG A 345 16.05 -11.28 -9.51
N VAL A 346 16.14 -10.05 -10.00
CA VAL A 346 17.41 -9.41 -10.32
C VAL A 346 18.19 -9.09 -9.04
N PHE A 347 17.47 -8.69 -7.98
CA PHE A 347 18.08 -8.44 -6.67
C PHE A 347 18.76 -9.69 -6.09
N GLN A 348 18.19 -10.88 -6.24
CA GLN A 348 18.81 -12.12 -5.75
C GLN A 348 20.21 -12.38 -6.32
N GLN A 349 20.58 -11.73 -7.42
CA GLN A 349 21.92 -11.77 -8.01
C GLN A 349 22.91 -10.80 -7.33
N THR A 350 22.40 -9.90 -6.51
CA THR A 350 23.18 -8.83 -5.85
C THR A 350 23.21 -9.11 -4.37
N ARG A 351 24.38 -9.45 -3.84
CA ARG A 351 24.54 -9.78 -2.42
C ARG A 351 24.64 -8.58 -1.52
N GLU A 352 25.13 -7.47 -2.05
CA GLU A 352 25.27 -6.20 -1.33
C GLU A 352 24.24 -5.19 -1.88
N LEU A 353 23.39 -4.70 -1.01
CA LEU A 353 22.51 -3.58 -1.28
C LEU A 353 22.67 -2.53 -0.18
N GLY A 354 22.86 -1.31 -0.57
CA GLY A 354 22.93 -0.18 0.33
C GLY A 354 22.09 0.98 -0.17
N LEU A 355 22.15 2.06 0.53
CA LEU A 355 21.61 3.33 0.09
C LEU A 355 22.53 4.48 0.51
N ARG A 356 22.61 5.50 -0.34
CA ARG A 356 23.29 6.77 -0.05
C ARG A 356 22.27 7.89 -0.11
N VAL A 357 22.27 8.76 0.88
CA VAL A 357 21.41 9.93 0.92
C VAL A 357 22.27 11.20 0.94
N GLY A 358 21.96 12.13 0.06
CA GLY A 358 22.46 13.51 0.08
C GLY A 358 21.29 14.46 0.25
N ALA A 359 21.40 15.42 1.15
CA ALA A 359 20.35 16.41 1.39
C ALA A 359 20.92 17.82 1.30
N ARG A 360 20.10 18.77 0.91
CA ARG A 360 20.48 20.18 0.72
C ARG A 360 19.89 21.06 1.79
N PRO A 361 20.58 22.17 2.14
CA PRO A 361 21.89 22.56 1.62
C PRO A 361 23.04 21.73 2.22
N GLU A 362 24.10 21.51 1.43
CA GLU A 362 25.31 20.80 1.86
C GLU A 362 26.29 21.73 2.58
N ALA A 363 26.10 23.04 2.45
CA ALA A 363 26.91 24.07 3.08
C ALA A 363 26.01 25.24 3.54
N GLY A 364 26.55 26.10 4.41
CA GLY A 364 25.85 27.27 4.93
C GLY A 364 25.46 27.12 6.39
N PRO A 365 24.67 28.08 6.92
CA PRO A 365 24.33 28.16 8.35
C PRO A 365 23.69 26.91 8.93
N VAL A 366 22.88 26.25 8.10
CA VAL A 366 22.29 24.93 8.35
C VAL A 366 22.64 24.07 7.17
N ASN A 367 23.21 22.91 7.42
CA ASN A 367 23.59 22.00 6.35
C ASN A 367 23.42 20.53 6.75
N TYR A 368 23.50 19.65 5.76
CA TYR A 368 23.45 18.22 5.90
C TYR A 368 24.69 17.60 5.24
N LEU A 369 25.24 16.57 5.86
CA LEU A 369 26.25 15.74 5.22
C LEU A 369 25.58 14.57 4.50
N ALA A 370 26.19 14.15 3.40
CA ALA A 370 25.82 12.88 2.78
C ALA A 370 26.13 11.72 3.75
N ALA A 371 25.26 10.73 3.73
CA ALA A 371 25.42 9.54 4.56
C ALA A 371 25.03 8.29 3.77
N GLU A 372 25.64 7.15 4.15
CA GLU A 372 25.38 5.89 3.48
C GLU A 372 25.04 4.77 4.48
N PHE A 373 24.17 3.88 4.03
CA PHE A 373 23.87 2.60 4.67
C PHE A 373 24.45 1.48 3.82
N ARG A 374 25.22 0.59 4.45
CA ARG A 374 25.75 -0.61 3.82
C ARG A 374 25.15 -1.80 4.53
N SER A 375 24.34 -2.56 3.83
CA SER A 375 23.69 -3.74 4.35
C SER A 375 24.51 -4.98 4.06
N GLN A 376 24.63 -5.86 5.05
CA GLN A 376 25.11 -7.22 4.81
C GLN A 376 24.02 -8.06 4.15
N GLU A 377 24.40 -9.06 3.34
CA GLU A 377 23.48 -9.93 2.58
C GLU A 377 22.31 -10.47 3.42
N ALA A 378 22.62 -11.04 4.58
CA ALA A 378 21.59 -11.61 5.46
C ALA A 378 20.56 -10.57 5.95
N THR A 379 20.98 -9.31 6.14
CA THR A 379 20.10 -8.24 6.58
C THR A 379 19.17 -7.81 5.47
N VAL A 380 19.66 -7.69 4.24
CA VAL A 380 18.87 -7.28 3.09
C VAL A 380 17.88 -8.36 2.72
N ALA A 381 18.30 -9.62 2.60
CA ALA A 381 17.43 -10.75 2.32
C ALA A 381 16.31 -10.90 3.37
N ALA A 382 16.57 -10.52 4.63
CA ALA A 382 15.57 -10.57 5.67
C ALA A 382 14.51 -9.48 5.59
N VAL A 383 14.77 -8.36 4.92
CA VAL A 383 13.88 -7.19 4.89
C VAL A 383 13.29 -6.91 3.51
N LEU A 384 14.05 -7.13 2.43
CA LEU A 384 13.57 -6.96 1.07
C LEU A 384 13.12 -8.32 0.52
N ARG A 385 11.83 -8.58 0.57
CA ARG A 385 11.22 -9.82 0.09
C ARG A 385 10.41 -9.58 -1.16
N ALA A 386 10.28 -10.62 -1.98
CA ALA A 386 9.42 -10.55 -3.16
C ALA A 386 7.99 -10.18 -2.79
N GLN A 387 7.40 -9.28 -3.57
CA GLN A 387 5.99 -8.85 -3.44
C GLN A 387 5.66 -8.25 -2.06
N GLU A 388 6.68 -7.71 -1.38
CA GLU A 388 6.52 -6.99 -0.12
C GLU A 388 7.06 -5.57 -0.21
N THR A 389 6.64 -4.73 0.73
CA THR A 389 7.12 -3.36 0.89
C THR A 389 8.11 -3.28 2.05
N VAL A 390 9.17 -2.50 1.88
CA VAL A 390 10.05 -2.06 2.97
C VAL A 390 9.86 -0.56 3.16
N MET A 391 9.44 -0.16 4.35
CA MET A 391 9.36 1.24 4.77
C MET A 391 10.67 1.63 5.44
N VAL A 392 11.36 2.64 4.91
CA VAL A 392 12.67 3.10 5.42
C VAL A 392 12.54 4.53 5.93
N ASP A 393 12.64 4.73 7.22
CA ASP A 393 12.61 6.05 7.87
C ASP A 393 14.04 6.52 8.14
N ILE A 394 14.49 7.57 7.45
CA ILE A 394 15.86 8.08 7.55
C ILE A 394 15.85 9.36 8.36
N THR A 395 16.63 9.38 9.46
CA THR A 395 16.86 10.60 10.27
C THR A 395 18.27 11.11 10.00
N LEU A 396 18.37 12.30 9.39
CA LEU A 396 19.63 12.99 9.11
C LEU A 396 20.04 13.92 10.23
N GLU A 397 21.35 14.08 10.44
CA GLU A 397 21.92 15.09 11.31
C GLU A 397 21.79 16.47 10.66
N ARG A 398 21.03 17.35 11.31
CA ARG A 398 20.97 18.75 10.96
C ARG A 398 22.12 19.47 11.65
N ARG A 399 23.09 19.95 10.87
CA ARG A 399 24.28 20.62 11.36
C ARG A 399 24.10 22.14 11.34
N LEU A 400 24.58 22.79 12.39
CA LEU A 400 24.71 24.23 12.46
C LEU A 400 26.18 24.62 12.27
N ASP A 401 26.45 25.58 11.40
CA ASP A 401 27.78 26.13 11.26
C ASP A 401 28.14 26.92 12.54
N GLN A 402 29.21 26.48 13.21
CA GLN A 402 29.66 27.12 14.45
C GLN A 402 30.13 28.57 14.27
N ALA A 403 30.51 28.94 13.05
CA ALA A 403 30.96 30.32 12.76
C ALA A 403 29.84 31.37 12.86
N ILE A 404 28.56 30.95 12.80
CA ILE A 404 27.40 31.84 12.77
C ILE A 404 26.97 32.27 14.16
N PHE A 405 27.25 31.49 15.18
CA PHE A 405 26.84 31.77 16.57
C PHE A 405 28.06 32.04 17.45
N GLN A 406 28.78 33.14 17.17
CA GLN A 406 29.84 33.58 18.06
C GLN A 406 29.23 34.36 19.23
N LEU A 407 29.27 33.78 20.43
CA LEU A 407 28.99 34.48 21.66
C LEU A 407 30.14 35.47 21.93
N ARG A 408 29.88 36.76 21.78
CA ARG A 408 30.79 37.80 22.26
C ARG A 408 30.33 38.24 23.65
N ARG A 409 31.28 38.32 24.61
CA ARG A 409 30.99 38.99 25.88
C ARG A 409 30.66 40.45 25.57
N ALA A 410 29.58 40.95 26.15
CA ALA A 410 29.34 42.37 26.17
C ALA A 410 30.51 43.06 26.88
N ALA A 411 31.04 44.11 26.26
CA ALA A 411 32.10 44.94 26.86
C ALA A 411 31.60 45.68 28.07
#